data_e2b92a5cce6f11358f8aceb847a42ed2
#
_entry.id   e2b92a5cce6f11358f8aceb847a42ed2
#
_cell.length_a   1.000
_cell.length_b   1.000
_cell.length_c   1.000
_cell.angle_alpha   90.00
_cell.angle_beta   90.00
_cell.angle_gamma   90.00
#
_symmetry.space_group_name_H-M   'P 1'
#
loop_
_entity.id
_entity.type
_entity.pdbx_description
1 polymer ?
#
loop_
_entity_poly.entity_id
_entity_poly.type
_entity_poly.pdbx_seq_one_letter_code
_entity_poly.pdbx_strand_id
1 'polypeptide(L)'
;PDGDSREISGLGPVTAAAVTTDGRLLTGAPGGEVVVRDPDGAERHRVGGLTSVDRISVARDGSVTAFSRPDTVIASIDLDESGAGPLLRAGRGAGMLGEYGDVTIVASDTVGDTLLVYSTSPIRLHQQFPVAAAPWAVAGDPTRDVVWVTSTGTNTVQAYDLGDGTGVRRAEIATVRQPDSLVVTASGTVVVGSADGAGLHLMRPELPEPSS
;
A
#
# COMPACT_ATOMS: atom_id res chain seq x y z
N PRO A 1 7.66 -9.14 -25.06
CA PRO A 1 6.44 -8.35 -25.10
C PRO A 1 6.79 -7.02 -25.74
N ASP A 2 6.36 -6.84 -27.01
CA ASP A 2 6.49 -5.59 -27.75
C ASP A 2 5.39 -4.65 -27.25
N GLY A 3 5.63 -4.05 -26.09
CA GLY A 3 4.75 -3.05 -25.53
C GLY A 3 5.15 -1.68 -26.02
N ASP A 4 4.23 -0.90 -26.54
CA ASP A 4 4.44 0.51 -26.82
C ASP A 4 4.82 1.21 -25.53
N SER A 5 5.96 1.87 -25.51
CA SER A 5 6.39 2.71 -24.39
C SER A 5 6.25 4.18 -24.79
N ARG A 6 5.73 4.98 -23.86
CA ARG A 6 5.62 6.42 -24.06
C ARG A 6 6.18 7.15 -22.85
N GLU A 7 7.02 8.12 -23.10
CA GLU A 7 7.50 9.03 -22.07
C GLU A 7 6.54 10.22 -21.91
N ILE A 8 6.22 10.57 -20.66
CA ILE A 8 5.46 11.77 -20.31
C ILE A 8 6.43 12.69 -19.55
N SER A 9 6.83 13.77 -20.19
CA SER A 9 7.78 14.74 -19.64
C SER A 9 7.05 15.95 -19.00
N GLY A 10 7.78 16.75 -18.24
CA GLY A 10 7.26 18.00 -17.66
C GLY A 10 6.35 17.85 -16.45
N LEU A 11 6.32 16.65 -15.81
CA LEU A 11 5.44 16.39 -14.67
C LEU A 11 5.88 17.02 -13.34
N GLY A 12 7.12 17.49 -13.25
CA GLY A 12 7.73 17.85 -11.97
C GLY A 12 8.07 16.61 -11.13
N PRO A 13 8.37 16.78 -9.82
CA PRO A 13 8.63 15.63 -8.94
C PRO A 13 7.39 14.76 -8.76
N VAL A 14 7.52 13.45 -9.02
CA VAL A 14 6.49 12.44 -8.81
C VAL A 14 6.92 11.51 -7.70
N THR A 15 6.11 11.37 -6.66
CA THR A 15 6.37 10.49 -5.50
C THR A 15 5.55 9.21 -5.54
N ALA A 16 4.40 9.22 -6.23
CA ALA A 16 3.52 8.08 -6.42
C ALA A 16 2.88 8.12 -7.79
N ALA A 17 2.61 6.96 -8.36
CA ALA A 17 1.87 6.85 -9.61
C ALA A 17 0.94 5.64 -9.58
N ALA A 18 -0.21 5.77 -10.23
CA ALA A 18 -1.17 4.70 -10.45
C ALA A 18 -1.90 4.89 -11.78
N VAL A 19 -2.55 3.84 -12.26
CA VAL A 19 -3.42 3.87 -13.44
C VAL A 19 -4.79 3.36 -13.02
N THR A 20 -5.82 4.11 -13.37
CA THR A 20 -7.21 3.70 -13.13
C THR A 20 -7.66 2.63 -14.13
N THR A 21 -8.74 1.94 -13.85
CA THR A 21 -9.30 0.90 -14.73
C THR A 21 -9.75 1.45 -16.09
N ASP A 22 -10.08 2.73 -16.18
CA ASP A 22 -10.43 3.44 -17.44
C ASP A 22 -9.21 4.08 -18.13
N GLY A 23 -7.99 3.82 -17.61
CA GLY A 23 -6.72 4.23 -18.22
C GLY A 23 -6.25 5.64 -17.87
N ARG A 24 -6.92 6.38 -16.98
CA ARG A 24 -6.42 7.67 -16.48
C ARG A 24 -5.14 7.46 -15.67
N LEU A 25 -4.20 8.40 -15.80
CA LEU A 25 -2.96 8.39 -15.04
C LEU A 25 -3.12 9.28 -13.80
N LEU A 26 -2.72 8.73 -12.66
CA LEU A 26 -2.67 9.45 -11.40
C LEU A 26 -1.23 9.62 -10.98
N THR A 27 -0.81 10.85 -10.66
CA THR A 27 0.53 11.12 -10.14
C THR A 27 0.44 11.91 -8.85
N GLY A 28 1.10 11.41 -7.81
CA GLY A 28 1.23 12.11 -6.53
C GLY A 28 2.45 13.00 -6.52
N ALA A 29 2.36 14.16 -5.87
CA ALA A 29 3.42 15.12 -5.73
C ALA A 29 3.83 15.32 -4.26
N PRO A 30 5.09 15.76 -3.99
CA PRO A 30 5.52 16.12 -2.63
C PRO A 30 4.68 17.23 -2.00
N GLY A 31 4.01 18.05 -2.81
CA GLY A 31 3.11 19.11 -2.36
C GLY A 31 1.71 18.65 -1.99
N GLY A 32 1.45 17.32 -1.95
CA GLY A 32 0.18 16.77 -1.47
C GLY A 32 -0.96 16.78 -2.47
N GLU A 33 -0.66 16.99 -3.74
CA GLU A 33 -1.65 16.94 -4.82
C GLU A 33 -1.60 15.59 -5.54
N VAL A 34 -2.77 15.04 -5.86
CA VAL A 34 -2.95 14.01 -6.87
C VAL A 34 -3.32 14.68 -8.18
N VAL A 35 -2.47 14.54 -9.19
CA VAL A 35 -2.75 15.08 -10.53
C VAL A 35 -3.40 14.01 -11.38
N VAL A 36 -4.61 14.30 -11.84
CA VAL A 36 -5.40 13.42 -12.71
C VAL A 36 -5.11 13.79 -14.16
N ARG A 37 -4.75 12.78 -14.96
CA ARG A 37 -4.40 12.94 -16.37
C ARG A 37 -5.18 11.98 -17.24
N ASP A 38 -5.45 12.40 -18.44
CA ASP A 38 -5.98 11.52 -19.50
C ASP A 38 -4.97 10.42 -19.87
N PRO A 39 -5.42 9.35 -20.55
CA PRO A 39 -4.51 8.31 -21.04
C PRO A 39 -3.40 8.82 -21.97
N ASP A 40 -3.59 9.98 -22.63
CA ASP A 40 -2.58 10.64 -23.46
C ASP A 40 -1.56 11.46 -22.64
N GLY A 41 -1.77 11.61 -21.32
CA GLY A 41 -0.93 12.35 -20.39
C GLY A 41 -1.32 13.81 -20.17
N ALA A 42 -2.35 14.30 -20.87
CA ALA A 42 -2.85 15.66 -20.66
C ALA A 42 -3.43 15.81 -19.26
N GLU A 43 -3.05 16.89 -18.56
CA GLU A 43 -3.59 17.18 -17.24
C GLU A 43 -5.05 17.58 -17.32
N ARG A 44 -5.91 16.91 -16.54
CA ARG A 44 -7.32 17.27 -16.37
C ARG A 44 -7.51 18.24 -15.22
N HIS A 45 -7.10 17.83 -14.03
CA HIS A 45 -7.21 18.63 -12.82
C HIS A 45 -6.32 18.08 -11.70
N ARG A 46 -6.35 18.73 -10.55
CA ARG A 46 -5.59 18.40 -9.35
C ARG A 46 -6.52 18.24 -8.17
N VAL A 47 -6.27 17.23 -7.36
CA VAL A 47 -6.96 16.97 -6.09
C VAL A 47 -5.97 17.26 -4.96
N GLY A 48 -6.21 18.33 -4.21
CA GLY A 48 -5.37 18.74 -3.10
C GLY A 48 -5.94 18.33 -1.74
N GLY A 49 -5.25 18.69 -0.65
CA GLY A 49 -5.71 18.52 0.72
C GLY A 49 -4.82 17.64 1.61
N LEU A 50 -3.69 17.17 1.08
CA LEU A 50 -2.66 16.46 1.83
C LEU A 50 -1.37 17.29 1.88
N THR A 51 -0.44 16.92 2.79
CA THR A 51 0.92 17.51 2.82
C THR A 51 1.84 16.84 1.81
N SER A 52 1.66 15.56 1.55
CA SER A 52 2.37 14.78 0.53
C SER A 52 1.46 13.68 -0.02
N VAL A 53 1.83 13.10 -1.17
CA VAL A 53 1.22 11.87 -1.68
C VAL A 53 2.33 10.85 -1.82
N ASP A 54 2.46 9.97 -0.83
CA ASP A 54 3.52 8.95 -0.80
C ASP A 54 3.11 7.65 -1.50
N ARG A 55 1.80 7.39 -1.61
CA ARG A 55 1.23 6.27 -2.35
C ARG A 55 -0.16 6.60 -2.87
N ILE A 56 -0.50 6.01 -4.02
CA ILE A 56 -1.85 5.99 -4.58
C ILE A 56 -2.22 4.52 -4.78
N SER A 57 -3.40 4.13 -4.28
CA SER A 57 -4.01 2.82 -4.50
C SER A 57 -5.28 2.99 -5.33
N VAL A 58 -5.47 2.13 -6.32
CA VAL A 58 -6.68 2.05 -7.14
C VAL A 58 -7.28 0.67 -6.95
N ALA A 59 -8.40 0.59 -6.25
CA ALA A 59 -9.12 -0.65 -6.02
C ALA A 59 -9.83 -1.13 -7.29
N ARG A 60 -10.22 -2.40 -7.33
CA ARG A 60 -10.89 -2.98 -8.51
C ARG A 60 -12.25 -2.37 -8.84
N ASP A 61 -12.95 -1.84 -7.83
CA ASP A 61 -14.19 -1.10 -8.03
C ASP A 61 -13.98 0.34 -8.56
N GLY A 62 -12.71 0.74 -8.81
CA GLY A 62 -12.33 2.06 -9.29
C GLY A 62 -12.14 3.09 -8.19
N SER A 63 -12.39 2.77 -6.92
CA SER A 63 -12.13 3.69 -5.82
C SER A 63 -10.63 3.99 -5.68
N VAL A 64 -10.31 5.27 -5.44
CA VAL A 64 -8.93 5.75 -5.35
C VAL A 64 -8.66 6.23 -3.93
N THR A 65 -7.53 5.82 -3.40
CA THR A 65 -7.05 6.23 -2.08
C THR A 65 -5.63 6.78 -2.21
N ALA A 66 -5.39 7.96 -1.65
CA ALA A 66 -4.06 8.54 -1.48
C ALA A 66 -3.58 8.37 -0.03
N PHE A 67 -2.29 8.21 0.13
CA PHE A 67 -1.63 8.05 1.42
C PHE A 67 -0.61 9.15 1.63
N SER A 68 -0.70 9.83 2.78
CA SER A 68 0.26 10.83 3.22
C SER A 68 0.93 10.36 4.51
N ARG A 69 2.21 10.07 4.43
CA ARG A 69 3.01 9.64 5.58
C ARG A 69 3.22 10.74 6.60
N PRO A 70 3.59 11.98 6.22
CA PRO A 70 3.74 13.07 7.18
C PRO A 70 2.46 13.38 7.95
N ASP A 71 1.31 13.31 7.27
CA ASP A 71 0.01 13.55 7.90
C ASP A 71 -0.49 12.35 8.70
N THR A 72 0.10 11.17 8.49
CA THR A 72 -0.37 9.89 9.02
C THR A 72 -1.84 9.61 8.68
N VAL A 73 -2.21 9.84 7.41
CA VAL A 73 -3.60 9.65 6.93
C VAL A 73 -3.65 8.92 5.60
N ILE A 74 -4.81 8.32 5.37
CA ILE A 74 -5.30 7.94 4.05
C ILE A 74 -6.49 8.86 3.70
N ALA A 75 -6.61 9.18 2.42
CA ALA A 75 -7.67 10.03 1.90
C ALA A 75 -8.40 9.32 0.75
N SER A 76 -9.70 9.33 0.74
CA SER A 76 -10.48 9.02 -0.46
C SER A 76 -10.28 10.11 -1.49
N ILE A 77 -10.04 9.75 -2.74
CA ILE A 77 -9.85 10.68 -3.86
C ILE A 77 -11.00 10.49 -4.85
N ASP A 78 -11.81 11.53 -4.96
CA ASP A 78 -12.76 11.64 -6.07
C ASP A 78 -12.04 12.26 -7.25
N LEU A 79 -12.05 11.57 -8.39
CA LEU A 79 -11.29 11.98 -9.58
C LEU A 79 -11.96 13.14 -10.35
N ASP A 80 -13.15 13.55 -9.96
CA ASP A 80 -13.91 14.64 -10.58
C ASP A 80 -14.00 15.88 -9.65
N GLU A 81 -13.49 15.77 -8.41
CA GLU A 81 -13.46 16.84 -7.42
C GLU A 81 -12.05 17.40 -7.23
N SER A 82 -11.94 18.65 -6.79
CA SER A 82 -10.64 19.32 -6.58
C SER A 82 -10.04 19.13 -5.18
N GLY A 83 -10.83 18.65 -4.24
CA GLY A 83 -10.42 18.39 -2.85
C GLY A 83 -10.44 16.92 -2.50
N ALA A 84 -9.54 16.50 -1.62
CA ALA A 84 -9.61 15.16 -1.05
C ALA A 84 -10.93 14.97 -0.29
N GLY A 85 -11.50 13.78 -0.40
CA GLY A 85 -12.68 13.37 0.34
C GLY A 85 -12.35 13.05 1.81
N PRO A 86 -13.10 12.13 2.44
CA PRO A 86 -12.85 11.75 3.84
C PRO A 86 -11.42 11.30 4.08
N LEU A 87 -10.82 11.82 5.16
CA LEU A 87 -9.49 11.45 5.64
C LEU A 87 -9.61 10.58 6.88
N LEU A 88 -8.87 9.48 6.92
CA LEU A 88 -8.77 8.61 8.09
C LEU A 88 -7.33 8.50 8.57
N ARG A 89 -7.17 8.38 9.89
CA ARG A 89 -5.85 8.14 10.49
C ARG A 89 -5.28 6.81 10.03
N ALA A 90 -3.99 6.81 9.70
CA ALA A 90 -3.18 5.63 9.38
C ALA A 90 -2.18 5.35 10.53
N GLY A 91 -2.67 5.41 11.76
CA GLY A 91 -1.88 5.13 12.96
C GLY A 91 -1.19 6.36 13.55
N ARG A 92 -0.16 6.12 14.36
CA ARG A 92 0.68 7.12 15.06
C ARG A 92 1.92 7.48 14.25
N GLY A 93 2.38 6.57 13.39
CA GLY A 93 3.53 6.74 12.50
C GLY A 93 3.36 5.88 11.26
N ALA A 94 2.69 6.41 10.26
CA ALA A 94 2.37 5.69 9.04
C ALA A 94 3.65 5.23 8.31
N GLY A 95 3.79 3.94 8.06
CA GLY A 95 4.87 3.34 7.28
C GLY A 95 4.54 3.27 5.80
N MET A 96 3.83 2.24 5.40
CA MET A 96 3.42 1.98 4.01
C MET A 96 1.96 1.59 3.92
N LEU A 97 1.41 1.73 2.71
CA LEU A 97 0.09 1.25 2.31
C LEU A 97 0.24 0.09 1.33
N GLY A 98 -0.50 -0.99 1.56
CA GLY A 98 -0.61 -2.14 0.66
C GLY A 98 -2.06 -2.45 0.33
N GLU A 99 -2.27 -3.15 -0.79
CA GLU A 99 -3.58 -3.59 -1.24
C GLU A 99 -3.81 -5.05 -0.81
N TYR A 100 -5.05 -5.38 -0.45
CA TYR A 100 -5.49 -6.73 -0.11
C TYR A 100 -6.90 -6.98 -0.62
N GLY A 101 -7.07 -8.03 -1.44
CA GLY A 101 -8.35 -8.28 -2.09
C GLY A 101 -8.76 -7.16 -3.06
N ASP A 102 -10.05 -7.01 -3.27
CA ASP A 102 -10.58 -6.13 -4.32
C ASP A 102 -10.84 -4.69 -3.85
N VAL A 103 -11.22 -4.52 -2.58
CA VAL A 103 -11.68 -3.24 -2.02
C VAL A 103 -11.11 -2.99 -0.61
N THR A 104 -9.98 -3.58 -0.31
CA THR A 104 -9.32 -3.48 1.00
C THR A 104 -7.90 -2.97 0.85
N ILE A 105 -7.53 -2.04 1.71
CA ILE A 105 -6.17 -1.53 1.87
C ILE A 105 -5.71 -1.71 3.30
N VAL A 106 -4.41 -1.91 3.48
CA VAL A 106 -3.79 -2.13 4.78
C VAL A 106 -2.65 -1.14 4.96
N ALA A 107 -2.67 -0.40 6.06
CA ALA A 107 -1.60 0.51 6.43
C ALA A 107 -0.79 -0.05 7.61
N SER A 108 0.52 0.10 7.58
CA SER A 108 1.39 -0.18 8.71
C SER A 108 1.58 1.06 9.57
N ASP A 109 1.50 0.90 10.89
CA ASP A 109 1.82 1.93 11.89
C ASP A 109 3.14 1.56 12.58
N THR A 110 4.22 2.17 12.14
CA THR A 110 5.59 1.89 12.61
C THR A 110 5.84 2.30 14.06
N VAL A 111 5.07 3.24 14.59
CA VAL A 111 5.17 3.75 15.96
C VAL A 111 4.19 3.04 16.90
N GLY A 112 3.06 2.61 16.36
CA GLY A 112 2.04 1.91 17.13
C GLY A 112 2.19 0.39 17.11
N ASP A 113 3.10 -0.15 16.30
CA ASP A 113 3.30 -1.60 16.12
C ASP A 113 2.01 -2.32 15.73
N THR A 114 1.23 -1.71 14.81
CA THR A 114 -0.06 -2.24 14.39
C THR A 114 -0.22 -2.26 12.87
N LEU A 115 -1.13 -3.10 12.39
CA LEU A 115 -1.74 -2.97 11.07
C LEU A 115 -3.15 -2.39 11.22
N LEU A 116 -3.53 -1.53 10.28
CA LEU A 116 -4.86 -0.94 10.16
C LEU A 116 -5.44 -1.37 8.80
N VAL A 117 -6.63 -1.97 8.83
CA VAL A 117 -7.31 -2.51 7.65
C VAL A 117 -8.53 -1.66 7.34
N TYR A 118 -8.63 -1.19 6.10
CA TYR A 118 -9.71 -0.31 5.66
C TYR A 118 -10.42 -0.88 4.44
N SER A 119 -11.75 -0.65 4.35
CA SER A 119 -12.43 -0.66 3.06
C SER A 119 -12.14 0.63 2.29
N THR A 120 -12.30 0.59 0.98
CA THR A 120 -12.07 1.75 0.11
C THR A 120 -13.35 2.47 -0.31
N SER A 121 -14.51 1.77 -0.33
CA SER A 121 -15.78 2.31 -0.79
C SER A 121 -16.96 1.89 0.12
N PRO A 122 -17.40 2.72 1.06
CA PRO A 122 -16.74 3.93 1.54
C PRO A 122 -15.49 3.61 2.35
N ILE A 123 -14.58 4.59 2.42
CA ILE A 123 -13.37 4.43 3.22
C ILE A 123 -13.72 4.33 4.71
N ARG A 124 -13.36 3.21 5.36
CA ARG A 124 -13.64 2.94 6.78
C ARG A 124 -12.56 2.04 7.37
N LEU A 125 -12.17 2.30 8.62
CA LEU A 125 -11.36 1.38 9.41
C LEU A 125 -12.21 0.19 9.87
N HIS A 126 -11.81 -1.01 9.52
CA HIS A 126 -12.48 -2.26 9.91
C HIS A 126 -11.75 -2.99 11.03
N GLN A 127 -10.41 -3.05 10.94
CA GLN A 127 -9.59 -3.80 11.87
C GLN A 127 -8.35 -2.99 12.24
N GLN A 128 -7.91 -3.17 13.48
CA GLN A 128 -6.59 -2.75 13.94
C GLN A 128 -6.08 -3.81 14.90
N PHE A 129 -4.89 -4.33 14.67
CA PHE A 129 -4.31 -5.38 15.50
C PHE A 129 -2.79 -5.24 15.61
N PRO A 130 -2.18 -5.74 16.71
CA PRO A 130 -0.75 -5.64 16.93
C PRO A 130 0.02 -6.60 16.01
N VAL A 131 1.22 -6.15 15.61
CA VAL A 131 2.19 -6.93 14.82
C VAL A 131 3.58 -6.78 15.43
N ALA A 132 4.62 -7.37 14.84
CA ALA A 132 5.99 -7.18 15.33
C ALA A 132 6.46 -5.73 15.17
N ALA A 133 7.43 -5.36 16.00
CA ALA A 133 7.90 -3.98 16.17
C ALA A 133 8.36 -3.31 14.87
N ALA A 134 7.97 -2.07 14.70
CA ALA A 134 8.25 -1.21 13.56
C ALA A 134 7.85 -1.84 12.22
N PRO A 135 6.56 -2.19 12.02
CA PRO A 135 6.07 -2.70 10.75
C PRO A 135 6.26 -1.65 9.65
N TRP A 136 6.64 -2.10 8.44
CA TRP A 136 6.93 -1.16 7.36
C TRP A 136 6.19 -1.51 6.07
N ALA A 137 6.77 -2.34 5.20
CA ALA A 137 6.15 -2.68 3.93
C ALA A 137 5.02 -3.69 4.10
N VAL A 138 3.95 -3.51 3.33
CA VAL A 138 2.75 -4.35 3.36
C VAL A 138 2.38 -4.77 1.94
N ALA A 139 2.03 -6.04 1.75
CA ALA A 139 1.54 -6.57 0.47
C ALA A 139 0.50 -7.68 0.69
N GLY A 140 -0.58 -7.65 -0.06
CA GLY A 140 -1.54 -8.75 -0.11
C GLY A 140 -1.02 -9.93 -0.91
N ASP A 141 -1.39 -11.12 -0.51
CA ASP A 141 -1.11 -12.39 -1.18
C ASP A 141 -2.42 -13.11 -1.53
N PRO A 142 -2.92 -12.94 -2.75
CA PRO A 142 -4.18 -13.55 -3.15
C PRO A 142 -4.09 -15.07 -3.32
N THR A 143 -2.87 -15.64 -3.41
CA THR A 143 -2.69 -17.09 -3.55
C THR A 143 -2.84 -17.83 -2.23
N ARG A 144 -2.60 -17.14 -1.11
CA ARG A 144 -2.67 -17.69 0.26
C ARG A 144 -3.73 -17.02 1.12
N ASP A 145 -4.40 -15.99 0.57
CA ASP A 145 -5.40 -15.17 1.26
C ASP A 145 -4.87 -14.58 2.58
N VAL A 146 -3.67 -13.97 2.52
CA VAL A 146 -3.03 -13.32 3.67
C VAL A 146 -2.44 -11.97 3.28
N VAL A 147 -2.15 -11.17 4.29
CA VAL A 147 -1.33 -9.96 4.18
C VAL A 147 0.06 -10.24 4.75
N TRP A 148 1.08 -9.94 3.97
CA TRP A 148 2.46 -9.93 4.43
C TRP A 148 2.84 -8.54 4.93
N VAL A 149 3.59 -8.50 6.02
CA VAL A 149 4.17 -7.27 6.57
C VAL A 149 5.62 -7.49 6.97
N THR A 150 6.49 -6.57 6.62
CA THR A 150 7.88 -6.56 7.10
C THR A 150 7.98 -5.82 8.44
N SER A 151 8.87 -6.28 9.31
CA SER A 151 9.22 -5.61 10.55
C SER A 151 10.69 -5.22 10.51
N THR A 152 10.97 -3.92 10.51
CA THR A 152 12.35 -3.39 10.57
C THR A 152 12.95 -3.52 11.97
N GLY A 153 12.10 -3.55 13.00
CA GLY A 153 12.54 -3.74 14.40
C GLY A 153 13.03 -5.15 14.71
N THR A 154 12.55 -6.17 14.00
CA THR A 154 12.92 -7.57 14.21
C THR A 154 13.63 -8.22 13.03
N ASN A 155 13.70 -7.55 11.87
CA ASN A 155 14.16 -8.11 10.60
C ASN A 155 13.43 -9.41 10.22
N THR A 156 12.10 -9.37 10.31
CA THR A 156 11.22 -10.47 9.94
C THR A 156 10.20 -10.02 8.89
N VAL A 157 9.62 -10.99 8.20
CA VAL A 157 8.37 -10.82 7.45
C VAL A 157 7.32 -11.74 8.03
N GLN A 158 6.12 -11.23 8.22
CA GLN A 158 5.01 -11.95 8.87
C GLN A 158 3.81 -12.02 7.95
N ALA A 159 3.08 -13.13 7.98
CA ALA A 159 1.80 -13.30 7.30
C ALA A 159 0.65 -13.25 8.29
N TYR A 160 -0.40 -12.53 7.94
CA TYR A 160 -1.62 -12.42 8.73
C TYR A 160 -2.84 -12.76 7.88
N ASP A 161 -3.68 -13.62 8.44
CA ASP A 161 -5.04 -13.88 7.95
C ASP A 161 -5.96 -12.81 8.54
N LEU A 162 -6.80 -12.19 7.71
CA LEU A 162 -7.71 -11.11 8.12
C LEU A 162 -9.17 -11.56 8.20
N GLY A 163 -9.45 -12.82 7.88
CA GLY A 163 -10.82 -13.29 7.67
C GLY A 163 -11.71 -13.28 8.92
N ASP A 164 -11.15 -13.43 10.12
CA ASP A 164 -11.89 -13.41 11.38
C ASP A 164 -12.04 -12.03 12.03
N GLY A 165 -11.47 -10.99 11.41
CA GLY A 165 -11.50 -9.61 11.92
C GLY A 165 -10.46 -9.31 13.01
N THR A 166 -9.62 -10.27 13.42
CA THR A 166 -8.66 -10.11 14.53
C THR A 166 -7.19 -10.09 14.08
N GLY A 167 -6.90 -10.49 12.84
CA GLY A 167 -5.54 -10.55 12.31
C GLY A 167 -4.74 -11.71 12.90
N VAL A 168 -5.03 -12.93 12.47
CA VAL A 168 -4.33 -14.12 12.96
C VAL A 168 -2.99 -14.29 12.25
N ARG A 169 -1.89 -14.32 13.03
CA ARG A 169 -0.55 -14.56 12.46
C ARG A 169 -0.41 -16.02 12.00
N ARG A 170 -0.12 -16.21 10.71
CA ARG A 170 0.05 -17.50 10.04
C ARG A 170 1.52 -17.90 9.89
N ALA A 171 2.43 -16.91 9.78
CA ALA A 171 3.86 -17.16 9.66
C ALA A 171 4.68 -15.98 10.19
N GLU A 172 5.93 -16.28 10.59
CA GLU A 172 6.98 -15.31 10.86
C GLU A 172 8.29 -15.91 10.35
N ILE A 173 8.99 -15.19 9.47
CA ILE A 173 10.19 -15.66 8.79
C ILE A 173 11.27 -14.59 8.93
N ALA A 174 12.46 -14.99 9.37
CA ALA A 174 13.64 -14.10 9.37
C ALA A 174 14.00 -13.71 7.93
N THR A 175 14.29 -12.44 7.71
CA THR A 175 14.62 -11.91 6.39
C THR A 175 15.83 -10.99 6.41
N VAL A 176 16.08 -10.26 5.31
CA VAL A 176 17.16 -9.27 5.22
C VAL A 176 17.05 -8.20 6.30
N ARG A 177 18.16 -7.57 6.63
CA ARG A 177 18.15 -6.45 7.58
C ARG A 177 17.43 -5.24 6.99
N GLN A 178 16.75 -4.49 7.86
CA GLN A 178 15.98 -3.31 7.49
C GLN A 178 15.08 -3.56 6.28
N PRO A 179 14.11 -4.50 6.40
CA PRO A 179 13.24 -4.89 5.29
C PRO A 179 12.17 -3.82 5.05
N ASP A 180 12.42 -2.91 4.09
CA ASP A 180 11.58 -1.75 3.82
C ASP A 180 10.72 -1.87 2.56
N SER A 181 10.96 -2.89 1.76
CA SER A 181 10.19 -3.14 0.54
C SER A 181 9.72 -4.59 0.46
N LEU A 182 8.51 -4.78 -0.08
CA LEU A 182 7.82 -6.06 -0.13
C LEU A 182 6.91 -6.13 -1.35
N VAL A 183 6.98 -7.23 -2.06
CA VAL A 183 6.05 -7.54 -3.15
C VAL A 183 5.76 -9.04 -3.17
N VAL A 184 4.54 -9.38 -3.54
CA VAL A 184 4.12 -10.76 -3.82
C VAL A 184 3.85 -10.88 -5.31
N THR A 185 4.54 -11.80 -5.96
CA THR A 185 4.34 -12.05 -7.40
C THR A 185 3.07 -12.85 -7.64
N ALA A 186 2.55 -12.83 -8.86
CA ALA A 186 1.39 -13.64 -9.25
C ALA A 186 1.59 -15.15 -9.05
N SER A 187 2.85 -15.64 -9.03
CA SER A 187 3.19 -17.03 -8.71
C SER A 187 3.34 -17.31 -7.21
N GLY A 188 3.02 -16.34 -6.34
CA GLY A 188 3.11 -16.46 -4.89
C GLY A 188 4.54 -16.38 -4.33
N THR A 189 5.53 -15.90 -5.10
CA THR A 189 6.86 -15.61 -4.56
C THR A 189 6.81 -14.29 -3.79
N VAL A 190 7.17 -14.35 -2.51
CA VAL A 190 7.36 -13.18 -1.64
C VAL A 190 8.78 -12.67 -1.81
N VAL A 191 8.94 -11.41 -2.16
CA VAL A 191 10.23 -10.76 -2.35
C VAL A 191 10.35 -9.62 -1.35
N VAL A 192 11.37 -9.65 -0.53
CA VAL A 192 11.66 -8.63 0.50
C VAL A 192 12.98 -7.95 0.16
N GLY A 193 12.98 -6.63 0.13
CA GLY A 193 14.18 -5.83 -0.12
C GLY A 193 14.65 -5.10 1.15
N SER A 194 15.96 -4.86 1.21
CA SER A 194 16.64 -4.21 2.33
C SER A 194 16.95 -2.75 2.03
N ALA A 195 16.63 -1.86 2.95
CA ALA A 195 17.00 -0.43 2.88
C ALA A 195 18.51 -0.19 3.12
N ASP A 196 19.20 -1.10 3.80
CA ASP A 196 20.62 -0.95 4.18
C ASP A 196 21.60 -1.68 3.27
N GLY A 197 21.13 -2.18 2.12
CA GLY A 197 21.97 -2.86 1.13
C GLY A 197 22.23 -4.35 1.42
N ALA A 198 21.49 -4.98 2.35
CA ALA A 198 21.61 -6.42 2.60
C ALA A 198 21.04 -7.31 1.47
N GLY A 199 20.53 -6.68 0.39
CA GLY A 199 20.06 -7.36 -0.81
C GLY A 199 18.59 -7.71 -0.79
N LEU A 200 18.22 -8.79 -1.48
CA LEU A 200 16.87 -9.29 -1.63
C LEU A 200 16.74 -10.69 -1.02
N HIS A 201 15.62 -10.96 -0.37
CA HIS A 201 15.23 -12.30 0.05
C HIS A 201 13.98 -12.72 -0.76
N LEU A 202 14.11 -13.81 -1.52
CA LEU A 202 13.03 -14.42 -2.28
C LEU A 202 12.61 -15.72 -1.60
N MET A 203 11.32 -15.88 -1.34
CA MET A 203 10.81 -17.06 -0.65
C MET A 203 9.44 -17.50 -1.20
N ARG A 204 9.13 -18.78 -1.03
CA ARG A 204 7.80 -19.36 -1.31
C ARG A 204 7.35 -20.13 -0.07
N PRO A 205 6.91 -19.42 0.97
CA PRO A 205 6.52 -20.07 2.22
C PRO A 205 5.27 -20.92 2.03
N GLU A 206 5.29 -22.09 2.64
CA GLU A 206 4.09 -22.88 2.90
C GLU A 206 3.48 -22.39 4.22
N LEU A 207 2.20 -22.01 4.19
CA LEU A 207 1.49 -21.62 5.40
C LEU A 207 0.77 -22.84 5.97
N PRO A 208 0.79 -23.04 7.29
CA PRO A 208 -0.03 -24.08 7.92
C PRO A 208 -1.51 -23.83 7.65
N GLU A 209 -2.29 -24.89 7.51
CA GLU A 209 -3.75 -24.79 7.39
C GLU A 209 -4.33 -23.98 8.55
N PRO A 210 -5.41 -23.19 8.34
CA PRO A 210 -6.08 -22.51 9.43
C PRO A 210 -6.53 -23.53 10.48
N SER A 211 -6.21 -23.24 11.74
CA SER A 211 -6.74 -24.04 12.85
C SER A 211 -8.27 -23.89 12.87
N SER A 212 -8.99 -24.97 12.67
CA SER A 212 -10.46 -25.06 12.71
C SER A 212 -10.98 -24.84 14.13
#